data_169effbf104a82280696d69d60f63d1e
#
_entry.id   169effbf104a82280696d69d60f63d1e
#
_cell.length_a   1.000
_cell.length_b   1.000
_cell.length_c   1.000
_cell.angle_alpha   90.00
_cell.angle_beta   90.00
_cell.angle_gamma   90.00
#
_symmetry.space_group_name_H-M   'P 1'
#
loop_
_entity.id
_entity.type
_entity.pdbx_description
1 polymer ?
#
loop_
_entity_poly.entity_id
_entity_poly.type
_entity_poly.pdbx_seq_one_letter_code
_entity_poly.pdbx_strand_id
1 'polypeptide(L)'
;MRIMTLCATISVLTTGITSAQEDVPGEGFAAIPGQKGGQDISGAYEVVEGWPIDTSTVPGNEGWMMGAGEAVFPESPDRVFVLLRGEIPVMERPEIKLRPEIGPSISFPINRVPWRDATYASLPGPMDEGFLPEVGARGTLGVDVRWKNCILIFNREGELVDSWTQWDDLLWRPHSIYISPYDPEKHVWITDDFRHAIFKFTNDGKELVQTIGVPSEPGDDEFHFNRPTFMAWHPDGGFYVADGDGNSRVVRFDKDGNYLFEWGQEGNDGTDTRPYYMNGVHGIALDPGTNNVYVNDRNNHRIQIFTEHGEYLDEWYVGDDPSRIHLVIIDSNRNVWAYDRGTHKVIKYDLEGNFLYQFGTYGLFPGYFWGVHDMAVDQEGNFYVAEVNKGGAQKFRPRPGANSDFLVGRPVYSAWE
;
A
#
# COMPACT_ATOMS: atom_id res chain seq x y z
N MET A 1 -30.18 40.04 74.74
CA MET A 1 -29.05 40.02 73.86
C MET A 1 -29.32 38.94 72.83
N ARG A 2 -29.83 39.31 71.64
CA ARG A 2 -30.20 38.42 70.58
C ARG A 2 -29.08 38.51 69.54
N ILE A 3 -28.43 37.37 69.27
CA ILE A 3 -27.41 37.26 68.23
C ILE A 3 -28.14 36.89 66.95
N MET A 4 -28.05 37.79 65.96
CA MET A 4 -28.52 37.53 64.61
C MET A 4 -27.38 36.85 63.83
N THR A 5 -27.61 35.61 63.35
CA THR A 5 -26.74 34.92 62.47
C THR A 5 -27.07 35.27 61.01
N LEU A 6 -26.13 35.90 60.32
CA LEU A 6 -26.29 36.29 58.91
C LEU A 6 -25.82 35.10 58.06
N CYS A 7 -26.73 34.41 57.36
CA CYS A 7 -26.38 33.44 56.32
C CYS A 7 -26.13 34.17 55.00
N ALA A 8 -24.88 34.14 54.55
CA ALA A 8 -24.52 34.57 53.21
C ALA A 8 -24.62 33.37 52.23
N THR A 9 -25.58 33.45 51.32
CA THR A 9 -25.67 32.49 50.19
C THR A 9 -24.75 32.96 49.09
N ILE A 10 -23.71 32.15 48.83
CA ILE A 10 -22.83 32.34 47.66
C ILE A 10 -23.49 31.62 46.49
N SER A 11 -24.01 32.35 45.52
CA SER A 11 -24.45 31.83 44.24
C SER A 11 -23.24 31.70 43.35
N VAL A 12 -22.81 30.45 43.11
CA VAL A 12 -21.79 30.14 42.07
C VAL A 12 -22.50 30.13 40.72
N LEU A 13 -22.31 31.18 39.94
CA LEU A 13 -22.65 31.16 38.51
C LEU A 13 -21.61 30.29 37.78
N THR A 14 -21.98 29.07 37.48
CA THR A 14 -21.27 28.27 36.49
C THR A 14 -21.68 28.77 35.10
N THR A 15 -20.88 29.64 34.51
CA THR A 15 -20.96 29.92 33.09
C THR A 15 -20.40 28.66 32.38
N GLY A 16 -21.31 27.80 31.93
CA GLY A 16 -20.99 26.77 31.01
C GLY A 16 -20.53 27.40 29.68
N ILE A 17 -19.24 27.40 29.45
CA ILE A 17 -18.69 27.63 28.11
C ILE A 17 -18.97 26.35 27.33
N THR A 18 -20.14 26.27 26.69
CA THR A 18 -20.33 25.39 25.55
C THR A 18 -19.63 26.08 24.40
N SER A 19 -18.34 25.72 24.17
CA SER A 19 -17.76 25.92 22.86
C SER A 19 -18.56 25.03 21.91
N ALA A 20 -19.49 25.59 21.19
CA ALA A 20 -19.97 24.96 19.98
C ALA A 20 -18.74 24.85 19.08
N GLN A 21 -18.21 23.64 18.96
CA GLN A 21 -17.26 23.34 17.95
C GLN A 21 -18.04 23.51 16.66
N GLU A 22 -17.74 24.56 15.89
CA GLU A 22 -18.26 24.69 14.54
C GLU A 22 -17.77 23.45 13.79
N ASP A 23 -18.70 22.65 13.30
CA ASP A 23 -18.38 21.54 12.38
C ASP A 23 -17.75 22.16 11.12
N VAL A 24 -16.43 22.15 11.05
CA VAL A 24 -15.72 22.52 9.84
C VAL A 24 -15.94 21.37 8.86
N PRO A 25 -16.59 21.62 7.70
CA PRO A 25 -16.82 20.57 6.73
C PRO A 25 -15.51 19.89 6.36
N GLY A 26 -15.45 18.56 6.47
CA GLY A 26 -14.26 17.77 6.18
C GLY A 26 -13.35 17.47 7.37
N GLU A 27 -13.58 18.00 8.56
CA GLU A 27 -12.80 17.71 9.78
C GLU A 27 -13.37 16.59 10.67
N GLY A 28 -14.50 15.97 10.28
CA GLY A 28 -15.12 14.92 11.10
C GLY A 28 -14.14 13.78 11.36
N PHE A 29 -13.93 13.26 12.51
CA PHE A 29 -13.10 12.12 12.95
C PHE A 29 -11.60 12.19 12.63
N ALA A 30 -11.09 13.27 12.07
CA ALA A 30 -9.66 13.38 11.77
C ALA A 30 -8.84 13.39 13.07
N ALA A 31 -7.72 12.65 13.08
CA ALA A 31 -6.73 12.77 14.13
C ALA A 31 -6.20 14.21 14.17
N ILE A 32 -5.89 14.70 15.36
CA ILE A 32 -5.33 16.05 15.49
C ILE A 32 -3.96 16.06 14.83
N PRO A 33 -3.68 16.97 13.86
CA PRO A 33 -2.38 17.07 13.23
C PRO A 33 -1.24 17.20 14.28
N GLY A 34 -0.13 16.51 14.05
CA GLY A 34 0.99 16.50 14.97
C GLY A 34 0.82 15.62 16.22
N GLN A 35 -0.30 14.93 16.37
CA GLN A 35 -0.55 14.01 17.49
C GLN A 35 -0.75 12.58 16.98
N LYS A 36 0.12 11.66 17.42
CA LYS A 36 -0.04 10.23 17.15
C LYS A 36 -1.15 9.63 18.02
N GLY A 37 -1.81 8.57 17.50
CA GLY A 37 -2.79 7.79 18.28
C GLY A 37 -4.24 8.21 18.12
N GLY A 38 -4.58 9.01 17.11
CA GLY A 38 -5.97 9.33 16.80
C GLY A 38 -6.79 8.09 16.41
N GLN A 39 -8.11 8.18 16.62
CA GLN A 39 -9.07 7.11 16.31
C GLN A 39 -9.72 7.28 14.92
N ASP A 40 -9.08 8.04 14.05
CA ASP A 40 -9.59 8.28 12.70
C ASP A 40 -9.50 7.02 11.86
N ILE A 41 -10.62 6.54 11.37
CA ILE A 41 -10.71 5.29 10.60
C ILE A 41 -10.34 5.52 9.14
N SER A 42 -10.89 6.53 8.51
CA SER A 42 -10.73 6.78 7.08
C SER A 42 -10.28 8.20 6.74
N GLY A 43 -9.95 9.01 7.74
CA GLY A 43 -9.48 10.37 7.55
C GLY A 43 -10.52 11.27 6.89
N ALA A 44 -10.03 12.12 6.01
CA ALA A 44 -10.85 13.01 5.20
C ALA A 44 -11.58 12.31 4.04
N TYR A 45 -11.62 10.98 4.05
CA TYR A 45 -12.23 10.15 3.02
C TYR A 45 -13.50 9.46 3.51
N GLU A 46 -14.33 9.04 2.56
CA GLU A 46 -15.35 8.02 2.74
C GLU A 46 -15.06 6.84 1.80
N VAL A 47 -15.22 5.62 2.30
CA VAL A 47 -15.05 4.42 1.49
C VAL A 47 -16.17 4.32 0.46
N VAL A 48 -15.82 3.91 -0.76
CA VAL A 48 -16.78 3.60 -1.81
C VAL A 48 -17.15 2.12 -1.67
N GLU A 49 -18.22 1.85 -0.94
CA GLU A 49 -18.69 0.49 -0.72
C GLU A 49 -19.05 -0.20 -2.05
N GLY A 50 -18.62 -1.45 -2.20
CA GLY A 50 -18.84 -2.24 -3.41
C GLY A 50 -17.91 -1.90 -4.57
N TRP A 51 -16.90 -1.06 -4.36
CA TRP A 51 -15.79 -0.88 -5.30
C TRP A 51 -14.56 -1.65 -4.82
N PRO A 52 -13.93 -2.46 -5.69
CA PRO A 52 -14.46 -2.96 -6.95
C PRO A 52 -15.59 -3.98 -6.69
N ILE A 53 -16.33 -4.33 -7.73
CA ILE A 53 -17.33 -5.40 -7.64
C ILE A 53 -16.68 -6.69 -7.15
N ASP A 54 -17.44 -7.52 -6.46
CA ASP A 54 -17.02 -8.88 -6.15
C ASP A 54 -16.87 -9.68 -7.45
N THR A 55 -15.64 -10.08 -7.78
CA THR A 55 -15.35 -10.82 -9.02
C THR A 55 -16.08 -12.15 -9.12
N SER A 56 -16.55 -12.72 -8.01
CA SER A 56 -17.39 -13.91 -8.01
C SER A 56 -18.76 -13.69 -8.68
N THR A 57 -19.17 -12.43 -8.83
CA THR A 57 -20.42 -12.07 -9.53
C THR A 57 -20.23 -11.93 -11.04
N VAL A 58 -19.01 -11.96 -11.54
CA VAL A 58 -18.70 -11.90 -12.96
C VAL A 58 -19.03 -13.26 -13.61
N PRO A 59 -19.80 -13.30 -14.71
CA PRO A 59 -20.14 -14.55 -15.39
C PRO A 59 -18.88 -15.37 -15.77
N GLY A 60 -18.87 -16.64 -15.36
CA GLY A 60 -17.74 -17.56 -15.56
C GLY A 60 -16.67 -17.49 -14.48
N ASN A 61 -16.87 -16.68 -13.43
CA ASN A 61 -15.99 -16.57 -12.27
C ASN A 61 -16.67 -16.96 -10.94
N GLU A 62 -17.85 -17.55 -11.04
CA GLU A 62 -18.64 -17.94 -9.88
C GLU A 62 -17.84 -18.84 -8.93
N GLY A 63 -17.91 -18.55 -7.64
CA GLY A 63 -17.17 -19.29 -6.60
C GLY A 63 -15.74 -18.86 -6.38
N TRP A 64 -15.24 -17.87 -7.12
CA TRP A 64 -13.89 -17.33 -6.98
C TRP A 64 -13.91 -15.81 -6.83
N MET A 65 -13.13 -15.30 -5.89
CA MET A 65 -13.00 -13.88 -5.63
C MET A 65 -11.52 -13.47 -5.62
N MET A 66 -11.25 -12.18 -5.62
CA MET A 66 -9.89 -11.65 -5.60
C MET A 66 -9.08 -12.23 -4.44
N GLY A 67 -7.88 -12.71 -4.75
CA GLY A 67 -6.88 -13.11 -3.79
C GLY A 67 -6.13 -11.92 -3.19
N ALA A 68 -4.87 -12.13 -2.77
CA ALA A 68 -4.06 -11.07 -2.21
C ALA A 68 -3.89 -9.92 -3.22
N GLY A 69 -4.29 -8.70 -2.83
CA GLY A 69 -4.09 -7.49 -3.60
C GLY A 69 -2.70 -6.92 -3.39
N GLU A 70 -1.89 -6.90 -4.42
CA GLU A 70 -0.49 -6.48 -4.33
C GLU A 70 -0.30 -5.03 -4.71
N ALA A 71 -0.95 -4.58 -5.79
CA ALA A 71 -0.80 -3.22 -6.23
C ALA A 71 -2.09 -2.67 -6.86
N VAL A 72 -2.19 -1.35 -6.87
CA VAL A 72 -3.27 -0.62 -7.52
C VAL A 72 -2.71 0.62 -8.22
N PHE A 73 -3.08 0.81 -9.48
CA PHE A 73 -2.64 1.97 -10.25
C PHE A 73 -3.78 2.57 -11.04
N PRO A 74 -4.26 3.78 -10.72
CA PRO A 74 -5.27 4.49 -11.50
C PRO A 74 -4.61 5.28 -12.63
N GLU A 75 -4.66 4.76 -13.85
CA GLU A 75 -4.32 5.57 -15.03
C GLU A 75 -5.30 6.74 -15.19
N SER A 76 -6.56 6.46 -14.90
CA SER A 76 -7.64 7.43 -14.77
C SER A 76 -8.70 6.86 -13.81
N PRO A 77 -9.68 7.70 -13.37
CA PRO A 77 -10.79 7.18 -12.57
C PRO A 77 -11.58 6.06 -13.26
N ASP A 78 -11.57 6.03 -14.60
CA ASP A 78 -12.28 5.03 -15.42
C ASP A 78 -11.39 3.84 -15.84
N ARG A 79 -10.12 3.85 -15.45
CA ARG A 79 -9.18 2.77 -15.76
C ARG A 79 -8.19 2.57 -14.61
N VAL A 80 -8.58 1.70 -13.70
CA VAL A 80 -7.82 1.38 -12.49
C VAL A 80 -7.34 -0.06 -12.54
N PHE A 81 -6.03 -0.23 -12.59
CA PHE A 81 -5.39 -1.54 -12.53
C PHE A 81 -5.38 -2.05 -11.09
N VAL A 82 -5.68 -3.32 -10.91
CA VAL A 82 -5.52 -4.05 -9.65
C VAL A 82 -4.70 -5.30 -9.93
N LEU A 83 -3.58 -5.42 -9.25
CA LEU A 83 -2.64 -6.53 -9.38
C LEU A 83 -2.87 -7.52 -8.23
N LEU A 84 -3.04 -8.79 -8.56
CA LEU A 84 -3.41 -9.84 -7.62
C LEU A 84 -2.44 -11.02 -7.67
N ARG A 85 -2.33 -11.72 -6.56
CA ARG A 85 -1.77 -13.08 -6.51
C ARG A 85 -2.89 -14.11 -6.68
N GLY A 86 -3.46 -14.12 -7.89
CA GLY A 86 -4.54 -15.03 -8.25
C GLY A 86 -5.85 -14.79 -7.51
N GLU A 87 -6.65 -15.82 -7.42
CA GLU A 87 -7.99 -15.81 -6.82
C GLU A 87 -8.13 -16.86 -5.73
N ILE A 88 -8.99 -16.60 -4.78
CA ILE A 88 -9.32 -17.50 -3.67
C ILE A 88 -10.81 -17.85 -3.73
N PRO A 89 -11.23 -19.03 -3.21
CA PRO A 89 -12.61 -19.41 -3.24
C PRO A 89 -13.48 -18.46 -2.40
N VAL A 90 -14.69 -18.24 -2.86
CA VAL A 90 -15.73 -17.62 -2.03
C VAL A 90 -16.03 -18.55 -0.87
N MET A 91 -15.83 -18.06 0.34
CA MET A 91 -16.08 -18.82 1.56
C MET A 91 -17.10 -18.09 2.42
N GLU A 92 -18.10 -18.80 2.86
CA GLU A 92 -19.02 -18.28 3.86
C GLU A 92 -18.29 -18.07 5.18
N ARG A 93 -18.61 -16.97 5.83
CA ARG A 93 -18.10 -16.71 7.16
C ARG A 93 -18.61 -17.78 8.13
N PRO A 94 -17.72 -18.41 8.91
CA PRO A 94 -18.14 -19.38 9.91
C PRO A 94 -19.16 -18.79 10.89
N GLU A 95 -20.18 -19.56 11.25
CA GLU A 95 -21.12 -19.16 12.28
C GLU A 95 -20.44 -18.91 13.62
N ILE A 96 -20.94 -17.92 14.33
CA ILE A 96 -20.48 -17.60 15.69
C ILE A 96 -20.83 -18.76 16.62
N LYS A 97 -19.84 -19.46 17.10
CA LYS A 97 -20.01 -20.42 18.20
C LYS A 97 -19.77 -19.70 19.52
N LEU A 98 -20.82 -19.61 20.34
CA LEU A 98 -20.66 -19.20 21.71
C LEU A 98 -19.79 -20.24 22.44
N ARG A 99 -18.88 -19.78 23.27
CA ARG A 99 -18.07 -20.60 24.15
C ARG A 99 -18.54 -20.40 25.58
N PRO A 100 -19.60 -21.10 26.02
CA PRO A 100 -20.18 -20.90 27.34
C PRO A 100 -19.21 -21.21 28.47
N GLU A 101 -18.22 -22.06 28.24
CA GLU A 101 -17.14 -22.39 29.17
C GLU A 101 -16.19 -21.20 29.48
N ILE A 102 -16.18 -20.16 28.66
CA ILE A 102 -15.39 -18.96 28.90
C ILE A 102 -16.24 -17.85 29.56
N GLY A 103 -17.56 -18.05 29.64
CA GLY A 103 -18.51 -17.15 30.26
C GLY A 103 -19.34 -16.33 29.26
N PRO A 104 -20.55 -15.94 29.61
CA PRO A 104 -21.52 -15.31 28.73
C PRO A 104 -21.14 -13.86 28.33
N SER A 105 -20.16 -13.25 28.98
CA SER A 105 -19.73 -11.87 28.73
C SER A 105 -18.61 -11.75 27.69
N ILE A 106 -18.04 -12.84 27.23
CA ILE A 106 -17.02 -12.81 26.17
C ILE A 106 -17.68 -13.04 24.82
N SER A 107 -18.42 -12.08 24.35
CA SER A 107 -18.71 -11.95 22.93
C SER A 107 -17.48 -11.32 22.26
N PHE A 108 -16.63 -12.15 21.65
CA PHE A 108 -15.68 -11.57 20.72
C PHE A 108 -16.48 -10.84 19.64
N PRO A 109 -16.14 -9.60 19.32
CA PRO A 109 -16.69 -8.94 18.13
C PRO A 109 -16.12 -9.70 16.93
N ILE A 110 -16.71 -10.82 16.60
CA ILE A 110 -16.35 -11.75 15.50
C ILE A 110 -16.19 -11.00 14.20
N ASN A 111 -16.87 -9.88 14.05
CA ASN A 111 -16.74 -9.00 12.92
C ASN A 111 -15.32 -8.36 12.78
N ARG A 112 -14.50 -8.38 13.81
CA ARG A 112 -13.13 -7.87 13.81
C ARG A 112 -12.06 -8.97 13.81
N VAL A 113 -12.44 -10.21 14.02
CA VAL A 113 -11.50 -11.33 13.99
C VAL A 113 -11.36 -11.81 12.56
N PRO A 114 -10.15 -11.81 12.00
CA PRO A 114 -9.90 -12.38 10.68
C PRO A 114 -10.27 -13.86 10.70
N TRP A 115 -11.13 -14.27 9.81
CA TRP A 115 -11.49 -15.67 9.61
C TRP A 115 -10.84 -16.24 8.34
N ARG A 116 -10.25 -15.38 7.55
CA ARG A 116 -9.53 -15.70 6.33
C ARG A 116 -8.42 -14.68 6.11
N ASP A 117 -7.27 -15.15 5.70
CA ASP A 117 -6.12 -14.36 5.29
C ASP A 117 -5.78 -14.70 3.84
N ALA A 118 -5.98 -13.75 2.92
CA ALA A 118 -5.75 -13.96 1.50
C ALA A 118 -4.28 -14.25 1.18
N THR A 119 -3.34 -13.75 1.96
CA THR A 119 -1.90 -14.02 1.80
C THR A 119 -1.57 -15.49 1.98
N TYR A 120 -2.22 -16.16 2.92
CA TYR A 120 -1.98 -17.59 3.17
C TYR A 120 -2.60 -18.49 2.10
N ALA A 121 -3.63 -18.03 1.43
CA ALA A 121 -4.25 -18.76 0.33
C ALA A 121 -3.52 -18.54 -0.99
N SER A 122 -2.85 -17.39 -1.15
CA SER A 122 -2.15 -17.02 -2.38
C SER A 122 -0.87 -17.82 -2.55
N LEU A 123 -0.83 -18.66 -3.56
CA LEU A 123 0.40 -19.34 -3.98
C LEU A 123 1.22 -18.40 -4.88
N PRO A 124 2.55 -18.44 -4.82
CA PRO A 124 3.36 -17.77 -5.80
C PRO A 124 3.31 -18.54 -7.13
N GLY A 125 2.76 -17.90 -8.15
CA GLY A 125 2.77 -18.33 -9.53
C GLY A 125 2.01 -19.59 -9.90
N PRO A 126 1.94 -19.90 -11.20
CA PRO A 126 1.50 -21.19 -11.65
C PRO A 126 2.46 -22.28 -11.12
N MET A 127 1.88 -23.30 -10.50
CA MET A 127 2.64 -24.40 -9.89
C MET A 127 3.21 -25.29 -10.98
N ASP A 128 4.41 -24.99 -11.42
CA ASP A 128 5.21 -25.94 -12.20
C ASP A 128 5.82 -27.02 -11.31
N GLU A 129 6.05 -28.21 -11.89
CA GLU A 129 6.78 -29.29 -11.22
C GLU A 129 8.18 -28.79 -10.84
N GLY A 130 8.40 -28.51 -9.57
CA GLY A 130 9.69 -28.02 -9.06
C GLY A 130 9.63 -26.65 -8.38
N PHE A 131 8.51 -25.95 -8.41
CA PHE A 131 8.31 -24.76 -7.58
C PHE A 131 8.23 -25.17 -6.10
N LEU A 132 9.18 -24.70 -5.30
CA LEU A 132 9.32 -25.14 -3.90
C LEU A 132 8.20 -24.55 -3.03
N PRO A 133 7.41 -25.38 -2.35
CA PRO A 133 6.39 -24.95 -1.41
C PRO A 133 6.96 -24.31 -0.13
N GLU A 134 8.27 -24.12 -0.05
CA GLU A 134 8.97 -23.65 1.15
C GLU A 134 8.67 -22.20 1.52
N VAL A 135 8.19 -21.40 0.61
CA VAL A 135 7.90 -19.99 0.84
C VAL A 135 6.39 -19.77 1.00
N GLY A 136 5.78 -20.42 1.98
CA GLY A 136 4.47 -20.04 2.49
C GLY A 136 3.24 -20.45 1.69
N ALA A 137 3.37 -21.26 0.63
CA ALA A 137 2.23 -21.84 -0.07
C ALA A 137 1.48 -22.83 0.83
N ARG A 138 0.34 -22.43 1.34
CA ARG A 138 -0.47 -23.24 2.27
C ARG A 138 -1.78 -23.70 1.67
N GLY A 139 -1.94 -23.60 0.37
CA GLY A 139 -3.17 -23.96 -0.30
C GLY A 139 -2.94 -24.98 -1.43
N THR A 140 -3.98 -25.67 -1.82
CA THR A 140 -4.00 -26.57 -2.97
C THR A 140 -4.50 -25.81 -4.18
N LEU A 141 -3.72 -25.77 -5.27
CA LEU A 141 -4.12 -25.13 -6.52
C LEU A 141 -5.40 -25.74 -7.05
N GLY A 142 -6.35 -24.90 -7.47
CA GLY A 142 -7.67 -25.30 -7.94
C GLY A 142 -8.68 -25.62 -6.83
N VAL A 143 -8.25 -25.61 -5.55
CA VAL A 143 -9.10 -25.83 -4.38
C VAL A 143 -9.09 -24.62 -3.45
N ASP A 144 -7.92 -24.24 -2.96
CA ASP A 144 -7.73 -23.12 -2.01
C ASP A 144 -7.32 -21.84 -2.70
N VAL A 145 -6.75 -21.95 -3.90
CA VAL A 145 -6.30 -20.84 -4.74
C VAL A 145 -6.40 -21.23 -6.21
N ARG A 146 -6.68 -20.24 -7.07
CA ARG A 146 -6.62 -20.38 -8.51
C ARG A 146 -5.73 -19.27 -9.07
N TRP A 147 -4.71 -19.66 -9.86
CA TRP A 147 -3.83 -18.71 -10.50
C TRP A 147 -4.46 -18.19 -11.79
N LYS A 148 -5.30 -17.18 -11.66
CA LYS A 148 -6.04 -16.56 -12.73
C LYS A 148 -6.39 -15.12 -12.34
N ASN A 149 -6.59 -14.28 -13.35
CA ASN A 149 -7.01 -12.89 -13.15
C ASN A 149 -5.99 -12.09 -12.30
N CYS A 150 -4.69 -12.28 -12.55
CA CYS A 150 -3.65 -11.58 -11.82
C CYS A 150 -3.62 -10.08 -12.12
N ILE A 151 -4.10 -9.66 -13.31
CA ILE A 151 -4.21 -8.25 -13.69
C ILE A 151 -5.65 -7.96 -14.06
N LEU A 152 -6.34 -7.16 -13.24
CA LEU A 152 -7.71 -6.73 -13.45
C LEU A 152 -7.77 -5.22 -13.67
N ILE A 153 -8.72 -4.76 -14.48
CA ILE A 153 -8.93 -3.34 -14.76
C ILE A 153 -10.39 -2.99 -14.49
N PHE A 154 -10.60 -2.01 -13.61
CA PHE A 154 -11.93 -1.55 -13.20
C PHE A 154 -12.19 -0.12 -13.63
N ASN A 155 -13.46 0.20 -13.88
CA ASN A 155 -13.90 1.58 -14.08
C ASN A 155 -14.22 2.28 -12.75
N ARG A 156 -14.67 3.54 -12.82
CA ARG A 156 -15.01 4.36 -11.65
C ARG A 156 -16.15 3.78 -10.81
N GLU A 157 -17.07 3.05 -11.44
CA GLU A 157 -18.18 2.38 -10.77
C GLU A 157 -17.78 1.05 -10.13
N GLY A 158 -16.54 0.58 -10.41
CA GLY A 158 -16.03 -0.70 -9.92
C GLY A 158 -16.36 -1.88 -10.81
N GLU A 159 -16.91 -1.66 -12.00
CA GLU A 159 -17.17 -2.73 -12.95
C GLU A 159 -15.86 -3.21 -13.57
N LEU A 160 -15.71 -4.52 -13.74
CA LEU A 160 -14.57 -5.13 -14.43
C LEU A 160 -14.69 -4.84 -15.93
N VAL A 161 -13.76 -4.05 -16.46
CA VAL A 161 -13.75 -3.65 -17.88
C VAL A 161 -12.75 -4.44 -18.71
N ASP A 162 -11.71 -4.98 -18.10
CA ASP A 162 -10.72 -5.83 -18.75
C ASP A 162 -10.00 -6.74 -17.76
N SER A 163 -9.43 -7.84 -18.26
CA SER A 163 -8.59 -8.76 -17.51
C SER A 163 -7.52 -9.35 -18.42
N TRP A 164 -6.25 -9.17 -18.06
CA TRP A 164 -5.12 -9.60 -18.88
C TRP A 164 -4.70 -11.05 -18.57
N THR A 165 -5.67 -11.97 -18.64
CA THR A 165 -5.46 -13.39 -18.30
C THR A 165 -4.42 -14.09 -19.17
N GLN A 166 -4.11 -13.56 -20.35
CA GLN A 166 -3.05 -14.08 -21.22
C GLN A 166 -1.67 -14.01 -20.60
N TRP A 167 -1.49 -13.22 -19.53
CA TRP A 167 -0.23 -13.06 -18.83
C TRP A 167 -0.17 -13.78 -17.47
N ASP A 168 -1.25 -14.47 -17.08
CA ASP A 168 -1.28 -15.18 -15.80
C ASP A 168 -0.13 -16.19 -15.66
N ASP A 169 0.20 -16.92 -16.75
CA ASP A 169 1.30 -17.88 -16.74
C ASP A 169 2.71 -17.24 -16.72
N LEU A 170 2.82 -15.98 -17.10
CA LEU A 170 4.08 -15.22 -17.01
C LEU A 170 4.39 -14.83 -15.57
N LEU A 171 3.37 -14.47 -14.80
CA LEU A 171 3.50 -13.95 -13.46
C LEU A 171 3.53 -15.07 -12.42
N TRP A 172 4.47 -14.97 -11.47
CA TRP A 172 4.58 -15.94 -10.37
C TRP A 172 4.26 -15.33 -9.01
N ARG A 173 4.69 -14.10 -8.80
CA ARG A 173 4.37 -13.33 -7.59
C ARG A 173 4.47 -11.85 -7.92
N PRO A 174 3.50 -11.35 -8.69
CA PRO A 174 3.50 -9.94 -9.04
C PRO A 174 3.48 -9.08 -7.78
N HIS A 175 4.26 -7.98 -7.77
CA HIS A 175 4.51 -7.20 -6.57
C HIS A 175 4.07 -5.74 -6.70
N SER A 176 4.37 -5.08 -7.81
CA SER A 176 3.98 -3.68 -8.05
C SER A 176 3.62 -3.43 -9.51
N ILE A 177 2.79 -2.42 -9.77
CA ILE A 177 2.34 -2.03 -11.11
C ILE A 177 2.43 -0.53 -11.29
N TYR A 178 2.92 -0.07 -12.45
CA TYR A 178 3.12 1.34 -12.74
C TYR A 178 2.88 1.67 -14.20
N ILE A 179 2.59 2.95 -14.45
CA ILE A 179 2.81 3.60 -15.73
C ILE A 179 3.77 4.75 -15.46
N SER A 180 4.89 4.80 -16.19
CA SER A 180 5.86 5.91 -16.03
C SER A 180 5.21 7.25 -16.29
N PRO A 181 5.36 8.23 -15.37
CA PRO A 181 4.85 9.59 -15.60
C PRO A 181 5.54 10.30 -16.76
N TYR A 182 6.63 9.76 -17.30
CA TYR A 182 7.44 10.33 -18.37
C TYR A 182 7.35 9.55 -19.68
N ASP A 183 6.52 8.52 -19.76
CA ASP A 183 6.31 7.70 -20.95
C ASP A 183 5.03 8.11 -21.69
N PRO A 184 5.11 8.77 -22.87
CA PRO A 184 3.92 9.19 -23.62
C PRO A 184 3.12 8.01 -24.20
N GLU A 185 3.74 6.82 -24.33
CA GLU A 185 3.06 5.60 -24.79
C GLU A 185 2.36 4.87 -23.64
N LYS A 186 2.59 5.32 -22.39
CA LYS A 186 1.96 4.81 -21.19
C LYS A 186 2.11 3.29 -21.00
N HIS A 187 3.28 2.77 -21.31
CA HIS A 187 3.55 1.33 -21.04
C HIS A 187 3.30 0.98 -19.60
N VAL A 188 2.74 -0.19 -19.39
CA VAL A 188 2.49 -0.75 -18.05
C VAL A 188 3.67 -1.59 -17.62
N TRP A 189 4.20 -1.27 -16.44
CA TRP A 189 5.34 -1.95 -15.85
C TRP A 189 4.89 -2.76 -14.64
N ILE A 190 5.32 -4.01 -14.55
CA ILE A 190 5.03 -4.91 -13.44
C ILE A 190 6.33 -5.49 -12.92
N THR A 191 6.60 -5.33 -11.62
CA THR A 191 7.65 -6.10 -10.96
C THR A 191 7.07 -7.43 -10.52
N ASP A 192 7.84 -8.51 -10.69
CA ASP A 192 7.49 -9.83 -10.14
C ASP A 192 8.66 -10.34 -9.30
N ASP A 193 8.45 -10.41 -7.98
CA ASP A 193 9.53 -10.70 -7.05
C ASP A 193 9.99 -12.15 -7.10
N PHE A 194 9.15 -13.12 -7.50
CA PHE A 194 9.57 -14.51 -7.68
C PHE A 194 10.05 -14.85 -9.09
N ARG A 195 9.66 -14.04 -10.07
CA ARG A 195 10.32 -14.06 -11.38
C ARG A 195 11.66 -13.36 -11.36
N HIS A 196 11.98 -12.61 -10.29
CA HIS A 196 13.22 -11.82 -10.22
C HIS A 196 13.36 -10.87 -11.42
N ALA A 197 12.25 -10.33 -11.91
CA ALA A 197 12.19 -9.60 -13.17
C ALA A 197 11.14 -8.50 -13.16
N ILE A 198 11.30 -7.58 -14.11
CA ILE A 198 10.36 -6.51 -14.40
C ILE A 198 9.87 -6.68 -15.84
N PHE A 199 8.56 -6.62 -16.03
CA PHE A 199 7.90 -6.78 -17.30
C PHE A 199 7.28 -5.47 -17.75
N LYS A 200 7.52 -5.07 -19.00
CA LYS A 200 6.95 -3.88 -19.64
C LYS A 200 5.98 -4.31 -20.73
N PHE A 201 4.75 -3.87 -20.63
CA PHE A 201 3.68 -4.18 -21.60
C PHE A 201 3.22 -2.95 -22.34
N THR A 202 2.64 -3.14 -23.54
CA THR A 202 1.84 -2.08 -24.18
C THR A 202 0.69 -1.68 -23.26
N ASN A 203 0.21 -0.44 -23.37
CA ASN A 203 -0.86 0.07 -22.50
C ASN A 203 -2.16 -0.74 -22.63
N ASP A 204 -2.43 -1.34 -23.77
CA ASP A 204 -3.59 -2.22 -23.99
C ASP A 204 -3.32 -3.70 -23.60
N GLY A 205 -2.15 -3.98 -23.05
CA GLY A 205 -1.79 -5.31 -22.54
C GLY A 205 -1.56 -6.40 -23.58
N LYS A 206 -1.56 -6.06 -24.88
CA LYS A 206 -1.47 -7.10 -25.92
C LYS A 206 -0.08 -7.65 -26.15
N GLU A 207 0.95 -6.83 -25.91
CA GLU A 207 2.34 -7.19 -26.19
C GLU A 207 3.23 -7.00 -24.96
N LEU A 208 4.11 -7.96 -24.69
CA LEU A 208 5.24 -7.81 -23.80
C LEU A 208 6.36 -7.10 -24.58
N VAL A 209 6.63 -5.85 -24.22
CA VAL A 209 7.58 -4.96 -24.93
C VAL A 209 9.02 -5.24 -24.48
N GLN A 210 9.23 -5.48 -23.18
CA GLN A 210 10.55 -5.64 -22.60
C GLN A 210 10.50 -6.46 -21.31
N THR A 211 11.59 -7.19 -21.05
CA THR A 211 11.86 -7.83 -19.77
C THR A 211 13.21 -7.32 -19.26
N ILE A 212 13.29 -6.90 -18.01
CA ILE A 212 14.52 -6.52 -17.32
C ILE A 212 14.74 -7.49 -16.17
N GLY A 213 15.95 -7.97 -16.01
CA GLY A 213 16.26 -9.15 -15.21
C GLY A 213 16.23 -10.44 -16.03
N VAL A 214 16.73 -11.53 -15.48
CA VAL A 214 16.64 -12.86 -16.06
C VAL A 214 15.57 -13.64 -15.32
N PRO A 215 14.40 -13.91 -15.95
CA PRO A 215 13.28 -14.50 -15.25
C PRO A 215 13.63 -15.84 -14.57
N SER A 216 13.31 -15.93 -13.28
CA SER A 216 13.55 -17.10 -12.42
C SER A 216 15.02 -17.40 -12.09
N GLU A 217 15.92 -16.48 -12.39
CA GLU A 217 17.33 -16.56 -12.03
C GLU A 217 17.67 -15.43 -11.04
N PRO A 218 17.68 -15.69 -9.72
CA PRO A 218 18.06 -14.67 -8.74
C PRO A 218 19.55 -14.36 -8.79
N GLY A 219 19.88 -13.09 -8.59
CA GLY A 219 21.27 -12.62 -8.52
C GLY A 219 21.40 -11.19 -8.06
N ASP A 220 22.62 -10.69 -8.01
CA ASP A 220 22.97 -9.36 -7.50
C ASP A 220 23.90 -8.56 -8.44
N ASP A 221 24.02 -9.00 -9.69
CA ASP A 221 24.81 -8.31 -10.74
C ASP A 221 23.93 -7.34 -11.57
N GLU A 222 24.53 -6.77 -12.63
CA GLU A 222 23.87 -5.82 -13.54
C GLU A 222 22.71 -6.40 -14.37
N PHE A 223 22.58 -7.74 -14.44
CA PHE A 223 21.57 -8.46 -15.24
C PHE A 223 20.48 -9.10 -14.40
N HIS A 224 20.70 -9.31 -13.12
CA HIS A 224 19.81 -10.08 -12.25
C HIS A 224 19.27 -9.22 -11.10
N PHE A 225 18.08 -9.58 -10.64
CA PHE A 225 17.51 -9.14 -9.37
C PHE A 225 17.37 -10.35 -8.43
N ASN A 226 17.16 -10.04 -7.17
CA ASN A 226 16.69 -11.04 -6.23
C ASN A 226 15.49 -10.47 -5.45
N ARG A 227 14.30 -10.72 -5.97
CA ARG A 227 13.02 -10.26 -5.46
C ARG A 227 12.88 -8.72 -5.43
N PRO A 228 12.84 -8.09 -6.62
CA PRO A 228 12.60 -6.65 -6.75
C PRO A 228 11.17 -6.30 -6.26
N THR A 229 11.02 -5.13 -5.65
CA THR A 229 9.77 -4.73 -4.98
C THR A 229 9.09 -3.56 -5.68
N PHE A 230 9.53 -2.33 -5.43
CA PHE A 230 8.92 -1.11 -5.95
C PHE A 230 9.86 -0.33 -6.87
N MET A 231 9.29 0.59 -7.63
CA MET A 231 10.01 1.45 -8.58
C MET A 231 9.72 2.92 -8.30
N ALA A 232 10.68 3.79 -8.64
CA ALA A 232 10.50 5.24 -8.66
C ALA A 232 11.05 5.82 -9.97
N TRP A 233 10.34 6.80 -10.54
CA TRP A 233 10.63 7.36 -11.86
C TRP A 233 11.38 8.67 -11.76
N HIS A 234 12.44 8.81 -12.55
CA HIS A 234 13.22 10.03 -12.66
C HIS A 234 12.76 10.89 -13.86
N PRO A 235 12.84 12.24 -13.81
CA PRO A 235 12.40 13.12 -14.89
C PRO A 235 13.10 12.90 -16.23
N ASP A 236 14.26 12.28 -16.28
CA ASP A 236 14.94 11.89 -17.53
C ASP A 236 14.29 10.68 -18.23
N GLY A 237 13.24 10.12 -17.62
CA GLY A 237 12.53 8.93 -18.10
C GLY A 237 13.07 7.61 -17.55
N GLY A 238 14.27 7.60 -16.95
CA GLY A 238 14.82 6.43 -16.30
C GLY A 238 14.17 6.17 -14.93
N PHE A 239 14.63 5.13 -14.23
CA PHE A 239 13.97 4.70 -13.01
C PHE A 239 14.92 4.02 -12.03
N TYR A 240 14.49 3.94 -10.78
CA TYR A 240 15.12 3.20 -9.71
C TYR A 240 14.28 1.99 -9.35
N VAL A 241 14.93 0.90 -8.97
CA VAL A 241 14.31 -0.33 -8.51
C VAL A 241 14.81 -0.64 -7.11
N ALA A 242 13.90 -0.81 -6.17
CA ALA A 242 14.18 -1.37 -4.87
C ALA A 242 14.31 -2.89 -5.02
N ASP A 243 15.51 -3.42 -5.00
CA ASP A 243 15.80 -4.85 -5.10
C ASP A 243 16.12 -5.37 -3.70
N GLY A 244 15.06 -5.67 -2.91
CA GLY A 244 15.25 -5.77 -1.49
C GLY A 244 14.49 -6.80 -0.68
N ASP A 245 13.58 -7.59 -1.26
CA ASP A 245 13.01 -8.76 -0.56
C ASP A 245 13.98 -9.97 -0.57
N GLY A 246 15.01 -9.92 -1.42
CA GLY A 246 16.08 -10.91 -1.48
C GLY A 246 17.48 -10.31 -1.48
N ASN A 247 17.65 -9.12 -2.05
CA ASN A 247 18.86 -8.30 -1.98
C ASN A 247 18.68 -7.12 -1.00
N SER A 248 19.66 -6.21 -0.93
CA SER A 248 19.64 -5.02 -0.08
C SER A 248 20.19 -3.82 -0.83
N ARG A 249 19.67 -3.58 -2.05
CA ARG A 249 20.19 -2.55 -2.94
C ARG A 249 19.09 -1.77 -3.66
N VAL A 250 19.46 -0.62 -4.20
CA VAL A 250 18.71 0.14 -5.19
C VAL A 250 19.51 0.13 -6.49
N VAL A 251 18.83 -0.18 -7.59
CA VAL A 251 19.44 -0.22 -8.92
C VAL A 251 18.86 0.88 -9.79
N ARG A 252 19.71 1.64 -10.49
CA ARG A 252 19.34 2.73 -11.41
C ARG A 252 19.45 2.26 -12.85
N PHE A 253 18.39 2.51 -13.62
CA PHE A 253 18.29 2.26 -15.05
C PHE A 253 18.03 3.55 -15.83
N ASP A 254 18.48 3.59 -17.08
CA ASP A 254 18.07 4.63 -18.01
C ASP A 254 16.63 4.40 -18.53
N LYS A 255 16.12 5.31 -19.37
CA LYS A 255 14.77 5.22 -19.94
C LYS A 255 14.53 4.00 -20.85
N ASP A 256 15.61 3.40 -21.37
CA ASP A 256 15.58 2.24 -22.26
C ASP A 256 15.76 0.93 -21.49
N GLY A 257 15.94 1.02 -20.16
CA GLY A 257 16.13 -0.15 -19.27
C GLY A 257 17.55 -0.68 -19.21
N ASN A 258 18.55 0.13 -19.63
CA ASN A 258 19.94 -0.24 -19.45
C ASN A 258 20.40 0.09 -18.01
N TYR A 259 21.13 -0.82 -17.40
CA TYR A 259 21.77 -0.62 -16.11
C TYR A 259 22.73 0.57 -16.14
N LEU A 260 22.70 1.40 -15.10
CA LEU A 260 23.61 2.54 -14.94
C LEU A 260 24.52 2.36 -13.73
N PHE A 261 23.97 2.14 -12.56
CA PHE A 261 24.68 1.94 -11.30
C PHE A 261 23.73 1.43 -10.21
N GLU A 262 24.29 1.06 -9.08
CA GLU A 262 23.56 0.63 -7.90
C GLU A 262 24.22 1.11 -6.61
N TRP A 263 23.49 1.06 -5.51
CA TRP A 263 24.03 1.27 -4.16
C TRP A 263 23.22 0.44 -3.16
N GLY A 264 23.85 0.24 -2.01
CA GLY A 264 23.27 -0.54 -0.91
C GLY A 264 24.11 -1.76 -0.60
N GLN A 265 24.00 -2.22 0.62
CA GLN A 265 24.68 -3.40 1.16
C GLN A 265 23.78 -4.07 2.18
N GLU A 266 23.91 -5.39 2.33
CA GLU A 266 23.17 -6.12 3.35
C GLU A 266 23.55 -5.65 4.75
N GLY A 267 22.56 -5.22 5.51
CA GLY A 267 22.64 -4.79 6.89
C GLY A 267 22.04 -5.82 7.85
N ASN A 268 22.18 -5.55 9.14
CA ASN A 268 21.58 -6.39 10.19
C ASN A 268 20.09 -6.06 10.35
N ASP A 269 19.28 -7.07 10.55
CA ASP A 269 17.84 -6.93 10.78
C ASP A 269 17.55 -6.16 12.08
N GLY A 270 16.87 -5.01 11.94
CA GLY A 270 16.41 -4.17 13.03
C GLY A 270 17.47 -3.43 13.84
N THR A 271 18.74 -3.53 13.48
CA THR A 271 19.85 -3.02 14.32
C THR A 271 20.92 -2.22 13.59
N ASP A 272 20.89 -2.17 12.26
CA ASP A 272 21.94 -1.48 11.51
C ASP A 272 21.67 0.02 11.43
N THR A 273 22.64 0.83 11.86
CA THR A 273 22.58 2.29 11.83
C THR A 273 23.58 2.89 10.83
N ARG A 274 24.31 2.05 10.10
CA ARG A 274 25.29 2.52 9.11
C ARG A 274 24.57 2.97 7.83
N PRO A 275 24.94 4.12 7.24
CA PRO A 275 24.53 4.48 5.89
C PRO A 275 24.81 3.37 4.88
N TYR A 276 23.94 3.21 3.89
CA TYR A 276 23.99 2.16 2.83
C TYR A 276 23.72 0.72 3.30
N TYR A 277 23.82 0.39 4.59
CA TYR A 277 23.54 -0.95 5.07
C TYR A 277 22.04 -1.09 5.32
N MET A 278 21.37 -1.84 4.49
CA MET A 278 19.90 -1.95 4.46
C MET A 278 19.46 -3.40 4.68
N ASN A 279 18.22 -3.55 5.15
CA ASN A 279 17.58 -4.85 5.27
C ASN A 279 16.10 -4.76 4.89
N GLY A 280 15.71 -5.49 3.86
CA GLY A 280 14.36 -5.43 3.32
C GLY A 280 14.04 -4.08 2.68
N VAL A 281 14.85 -3.65 1.71
CA VAL A 281 14.59 -2.46 0.87
C VAL A 281 13.29 -2.67 0.13
N HIS A 282 12.26 -1.91 0.50
CA HIS A 282 10.92 -2.18 -0.01
C HIS A 282 10.32 -1.00 -0.76
N GLY A 283 9.81 0.01 -0.09
CA GLY A 283 9.29 1.21 -0.73
C GLY A 283 10.40 2.14 -1.19
N ILE A 284 10.19 2.81 -2.33
CA ILE A 284 11.11 3.81 -2.89
C ILE A 284 10.29 4.95 -3.50
N ALA A 285 10.71 6.20 -3.26
CA ALA A 285 10.06 7.37 -3.83
C ALA A 285 11.09 8.43 -4.21
N LEU A 286 10.77 9.24 -5.21
CA LEU A 286 11.59 10.38 -5.65
C LEU A 286 10.93 11.69 -5.23
N ASP A 287 11.69 12.59 -4.59
CA ASP A 287 11.24 13.95 -4.34
C ASP A 287 11.24 14.77 -5.65
N PRO A 288 10.08 15.24 -6.12
CA PRO A 288 9.99 15.95 -7.40
C PRO A 288 10.69 17.32 -7.41
N GLY A 289 11.07 17.83 -6.24
CA GLY A 289 11.72 19.13 -6.12
C GLY A 289 13.26 19.08 -6.17
N THR A 290 13.84 17.96 -5.77
CA THR A 290 15.31 17.80 -5.64
C THR A 290 15.87 16.60 -6.39
N ASN A 291 15.01 15.67 -6.82
CA ASN A 291 15.35 14.33 -7.30
C ASN A 291 16.02 13.44 -6.24
N ASN A 292 15.95 13.81 -4.97
CA ASN A 292 16.45 12.94 -3.90
C ASN A 292 15.60 11.66 -3.82
N VAL A 293 16.27 10.54 -3.58
CA VAL A 293 15.67 9.21 -3.51
C VAL A 293 15.46 8.81 -2.05
N TYR A 294 14.21 8.57 -1.69
CA TYR A 294 13.79 8.10 -0.36
C TYR A 294 13.62 6.60 -0.39
N VAL A 295 14.42 5.89 0.36
CA VAL A 295 14.49 4.42 0.37
C VAL A 295 14.01 3.88 1.72
N ASN A 296 12.96 3.08 1.69
CA ASN A 296 12.45 2.43 2.88
C ASN A 296 13.31 1.21 3.25
N ASP A 297 14.16 1.38 4.24
CA ASP A 297 14.94 0.33 4.90
C ASP A 297 14.05 -0.32 5.98
N ARG A 298 13.11 -1.14 5.50
CA ARG A 298 11.92 -1.61 6.23
C ARG A 298 12.23 -2.30 7.55
N ASN A 299 13.18 -3.22 7.56
CA ASN A 299 13.50 -3.99 8.74
C ASN A 299 14.39 -3.23 9.73
N ASN A 300 15.05 -2.15 9.30
CA ASN A 300 15.79 -1.23 10.17
C ASN A 300 14.95 -0.03 10.62
N HIS A 301 13.64 -0.01 10.35
CA HIS A 301 12.68 1.00 10.80
C HIS A 301 13.05 2.44 10.42
N ARG A 302 13.66 2.65 9.25
CA ARG A 302 14.10 3.97 8.82
C ARG A 302 13.86 4.20 7.33
N ILE A 303 13.88 5.47 6.96
CA ILE A 303 14.00 5.93 5.58
C ILE A 303 15.39 6.51 5.41
N GLN A 304 16.17 5.99 4.48
CA GLN A 304 17.44 6.57 4.06
C GLN A 304 17.23 7.46 2.83
N ILE A 305 17.90 8.60 2.79
CA ILE A 305 17.78 9.60 1.73
C ILE A 305 19.11 9.70 0.97
N PHE A 306 19.01 9.62 -0.34
CA PHE A 306 20.16 9.65 -1.24
C PHE A 306 19.98 10.73 -2.31
N THR A 307 21.08 11.19 -2.90
CA THR A 307 21.04 11.96 -4.14
C THR A 307 20.54 11.06 -5.29
N GLU A 308 20.19 11.67 -6.42
CA GLU A 308 19.89 10.95 -7.67
C GLU A 308 21.04 10.05 -8.17
N HIS A 309 22.25 10.24 -7.64
CA HIS A 309 23.45 9.45 -7.95
C HIS A 309 23.80 8.41 -6.87
N GLY A 310 22.91 8.20 -5.88
CA GLY A 310 23.11 7.22 -4.81
C GLY A 310 24.05 7.66 -3.69
N GLU A 311 24.40 8.96 -3.59
CA GLU A 311 25.20 9.47 -2.48
C GLU A 311 24.27 9.67 -1.27
N TYR A 312 24.67 9.14 -0.10
CA TYR A 312 23.91 9.27 1.13
C TYR A 312 23.85 10.73 1.60
N LEU A 313 22.65 11.17 1.96
CA LEU A 313 22.39 12.52 2.45
C LEU A 313 22.00 12.52 3.93
N ASP A 314 20.97 11.73 4.27
CA ASP A 314 20.36 11.75 5.60
C ASP A 314 19.53 10.50 5.83
N GLU A 315 19.02 10.35 7.04
CA GLU A 315 18.02 9.32 7.38
C GLU A 315 17.11 9.78 8.50
N TRP A 316 15.92 9.23 8.57
CA TRP A 316 15.05 9.42 9.71
C TRP A 316 14.35 8.13 10.11
N TYR A 317 14.13 7.99 11.40
CA TYR A 317 13.58 6.81 12.02
C TYR A 317 12.04 6.86 12.08
N VAL A 318 11.39 5.76 11.74
CA VAL A 318 9.93 5.71 11.63
C VAL A 318 9.22 5.34 12.94
N GLY A 319 9.93 4.85 13.93
CA GLY A 319 9.41 4.46 15.25
C GLY A 319 9.73 3.02 15.62
N ASP A 320 9.58 2.71 16.92
CA ASP A 320 9.77 1.36 17.47
C ASP A 320 8.66 0.40 17.06
N ASP A 321 8.90 -0.91 17.28
CA ASP A 321 7.85 -1.91 17.14
C ASP A 321 6.53 -1.50 17.86
N PRO A 322 5.38 -1.73 17.26
CA PRO A 322 5.12 -2.49 16.03
C PRO A 322 5.19 -1.67 14.74
N SER A 323 5.65 -0.42 14.75
CA SER A 323 5.70 0.44 13.57
C SER A 323 6.64 -0.13 12.51
N ARG A 324 6.12 -0.35 11.30
CA ARG A 324 6.89 -0.88 10.17
C ARG A 324 6.35 -0.33 8.88
N ILE A 325 7.03 0.67 8.33
CA ILE A 325 6.65 1.25 7.04
C ILE A 325 6.80 0.19 5.94
N HIS A 326 5.76 0.05 5.15
CA HIS A 326 5.72 -0.91 4.05
C HIS A 326 6.02 -0.25 2.71
N LEU A 327 5.38 0.88 2.45
CA LEU A 327 5.61 1.65 1.23
C LEU A 327 5.64 3.15 1.55
N VAL A 328 6.23 3.91 0.63
CA VAL A 328 6.29 5.36 0.67
C VAL A 328 5.98 5.92 -0.72
N ILE A 329 5.26 7.03 -0.75
CA ILE A 329 5.08 7.87 -1.94
C ILE A 329 5.39 9.32 -1.56
N ILE A 330 5.85 10.13 -2.50
CA ILE A 330 6.02 11.57 -2.32
C ILE A 330 5.08 12.27 -3.29
N ASP A 331 4.21 13.12 -2.74
CA ASP A 331 3.22 13.84 -3.52
C ASP A 331 3.80 15.09 -4.20
N SER A 332 3.01 15.70 -5.09
CA SER A 332 3.40 16.93 -5.78
C SER A 332 3.63 18.14 -4.86
N ASN A 333 3.12 18.08 -3.64
CA ASN A 333 3.33 19.10 -2.60
C ASN A 333 4.55 18.77 -1.72
N ARG A 334 5.28 17.70 -2.06
CA ARG A 334 6.48 17.24 -1.36
C ARG A 334 6.19 16.76 0.07
N ASN A 335 5.03 16.15 0.31
CA ASN A 335 4.77 15.40 1.53
C ASN A 335 5.09 13.93 1.28
N VAL A 336 5.67 13.28 2.29
CA VAL A 336 5.87 11.82 2.31
C VAL A 336 4.64 11.17 2.91
N TRP A 337 3.99 10.32 2.13
CA TRP A 337 2.91 9.48 2.61
C TRP A 337 3.40 8.05 2.70
N ALA A 338 3.19 7.43 3.83
CA ALA A 338 3.65 6.09 4.12
C ALA A 338 2.51 5.23 4.68
N TYR A 339 2.52 3.95 4.38
CA TYR A 339 1.68 3.00 5.09
C TYR A 339 2.49 2.24 6.12
N ASP A 340 2.06 2.30 7.36
CA ASP A 340 2.61 1.54 8.47
C ASP A 340 1.81 0.25 8.67
N ARG A 341 2.41 -0.87 8.26
CA ARG A 341 1.79 -2.18 8.35
C ARG A 341 1.62 -2.66 9.79
N GLY A 342 2.48 -2.22 10.69
CA GLY A 342 2.43 -2.64 12.10
C GLY A 342 1.27 -2.00 12.85
N THR A 343 0.93 -0.76 12.54
CA THR A 343 -0.16 -0.01 13.18
C THR A 343 -1.41 0.13 12.29
N HIS A 344 -1.34 -0.31 11.03
CA HIS A 344 -2.41 -0.15 10.02
C HIS A 344 -2.82 1.29 9.81
N LYS A 345 -1.83 2.19 9.69
CA LYS A 345 -2.01 3.62 9.50
C LYS A 345 -1.43 4.08 8.16
N VAL A 346 -2.13 4.98 7.51
CA VAL A 346 -1.56 5.87 6.50
C VAL A 346 -1.04 7.09 7.23
N ILE A 347 0.23 7.41 7.08
CA ILE A 347 0.93 8.43 7.85
C ILE A 347 1.52 9.46 6.89
N LYS A 348 1.36 10.72 7.22
CA LYS A 348 1.94 11.87 6.53
C LYS A 348 3.14 12.39 7.31
N TYR A 349 4.27 12.56 6.62
CA TYR A 349 5.47 13.21 7.12
C TYR A 349 5.85 14.37 6.18
N ASP A 350 6.65 15.30 6.67
CA ASP A 350 7.44 16.16 5.79
C ASP A 350 8.69 15.41 5.27
N LEU A 351 9.51 16.09 4.47
CA LEU A 351 10.71 15.48 3.89
C LEU A 351 11.81 15.20 4.94
N GLU A 352 11.78 15.88 6.07
CA GLU A 352 12.67 15.71 7.20
C GLU A 352 12.21 14.61 8.17
N GLY A 353 11.07 13.95 7.87
CA GLY A 353 10.51 12.87 8.69
C GLY A 353 9.69 13.33 9.90
N ASN A 354 9.35 14.62 9.99
CA ASN A 354 8.46 15.08 11.05
C ASN A 354 7.02 14.59 10.80
N PHE A 355 6.43 14.01 11.83
CA PHE A 355 5.05 13.54 11.78
C PHE A 355 4.07 14.71 11.63
N LEU A 356 3.18 14.64 10.64
CA LEU A 356 2.18 15.65 10.37
C LEU A 356 0.76 15.18 10.65
N TYR A 357 0.40 13.99 10.15
CA TYR A 357 -0.97 13.48 10.22
C TYR A 357 -1.00 11.95 10.07
N GLN A 358 -2.07 11.32 10.53
CA GLN A 358 -2.32 9.89 10.25
C GLN A 358 -3.80 9.56 10.30
N PHE A 359 -4.19 8.52 9.57
CA PHE A 359 -5.52 7.90 9.65
C PHE A 359 -5.42 6.40 9.38
N GLY A 360 -6.54 5.70 9.57
CA GLY A 360 -6.61 4.27 9.33
C GLY A 360 -6.71 3.46 10.62
N THR A 361 -7.25 2.27 10.52
CA THR A 361 -7.34 1.32 11.63
C THR A 361 -7.47 -0.10 11.10
N TYR A 362 -6.98 -1.05 11.88
CA TYR A 362 -7.09 -2.46 11.57
C TYR A 362 -8.53 -2.96 11.50
N GLY A 363 -8.87 -3.74 10.48
CA GLY A 363 -10.14 -4.45 10.40
C GLY A 363 -10.49 -4.98 9.00
N LEU A 364 -11.59 -5.74 8.94
CA LEU A 364 -12.09 -6.39 7.73
C LEU A 364 -13.25 -5.64 7.07
N PHE A 365 -13.82 -4.63 7.75
CA PHE A 365 -14.91 -3.86 7.17
C PHE A 365 -14.44 -2.94 6.05
N PRO A 366 -15.32 -2.55 5.12
CA PRO A 366 -15.03 -1.46 4.22
C PRO A 366 -14.53 -0.21 4.98
N GLY A 367 -13.47 0.41 4.47
CA GLY A 367 -12.83 1.55 5.11
C GLY A 367 -11.79 1.22 6.19
N TYR A 368 -11.69 -0.04 6.62
CA TYR A 368 -10.64 -0.52 7.53
C TYR A 368 -9.50 -1.14 6.72
N PHE A 369 -8.29 -1.16 7.28
CA PHE A 369 -7.09 -1.67 6.62
C PHE A 369 -6.61 -2.99 7.23
N TRP A 370 -6.22 -3.93 6.36
CA TRP A 370 -5.49 -5.12 6.78
C TRP A 370 -4.49 -5.57 5.72
N GLY A 371 -3.23 -5.19 5.95
CA GLY A 371 -2.14 -5.53 5.07
C GLY A 371 -2.19 -4.77 3.75
N VAL A 372 -2.38 -3.43 3.82
CA VAL A 372 -2.19 -2.59 2.64
C VAL A 372 -0.77 -2.79 2.14
N HIS A 373 -0.65 -3.08 0.86
CA HIS A 373 0.61 -3.33 0.20
C HIS A 373 0.98 -2.18 -0.73
N ASP A 374 -0.02 -1.61 -1.39
CA ASP A 374 0.16 -0.46 -2.27
C ASP A 374 -0.96 0.57 -2.10
N MET A 375 -0.66 1.81 -2.44
CA MET A 375 -1.61 2.92 -2.40
C MET A 375 -1.38 3.91 -3.54
N ALA A 376 -2.46 4.42 -4.10
CA ALA A 376 -2.43 5.34 -5.23
C ALA A 376 -3.55 6.36 -5.18
N VAL A 377 -3.40 7.46 -5.95
CA VAL A 377 -4.40 8.54 -6.02
C VAL A 377 -4.66 8.88 -7.49
N ASP A 378 -5.94 8.99 -7.88
CA ASP A 378 -6.31 9.39 -9.23
C ASP A 378 -6.41 10.92 -9.41
N GLN A 379 -6.81 11.33 -10.62
CA GLN A 379 -6.94 12.75 -11.00
C GLN A 379 -8.07 13.48 -10.26
N GLU A 380 -9.04 12.76 -9.73
CA GLU A 380 -10.15 13.30 -8.93
C GLU A 380 -9.86 13.32 -7.42
N GLY A 381 -8.65 12.85 -7.03
CA GLY A 381 -8.25 12.73 -5.63
C GLY A 381 -8.81 11.50 -4.91
N ASN A 382 -9.40 10.55 -5.65
CA ASN A 382 -9.79 9.29 -5.04
C ASN A 382 -8.54 8.51 -4.65
N PHE A 383 -8.56 8.00 -3.43
CA PHE A 383 -7.48 7.21 -2.85
C PHE A 383 -7.81 5.72 -2.96
N TYR A 384 -6.84 4.94 -3.40
CA TYR A 384 -6.96 3.50 -3.60
C TYR A 384 -5.93 2.78 -2.76
N VAL A 385 -6.28 1.60 -2.25
CA VAL A 385 -5.35 0.69 -1.57
C VAL A 385 -5.53 -0.73 -2.09
N ALA A 386 -4.43 -1.45 -2.28
CA ALA A 386 -4.41 -2.89 -2.49
C ALA A 386 -4.04 -3.58 -1.18
N GLU A 387 -4.71 -4.70 -0.84
CA GLU A 387 -4.58 -5.33 0.46
C GLU A 387 -4.26 -6.82 0.34
N VAL A 388 -3.06 -7.20 0.78
CA VAL A 388 -2.60 -8.60 0.69
C VAL A 388 -3.35 -9.53 1.64
N ASN A 389 -3.58 -9.12 2.88
CA ASN A 389 -4.21 -9.97 3.88
C ASN A 389 -5.73 -10.02 3.74
N LYS A 390 -6.36 -8.88 3.50
CA LYS A 390 -7.82 -8.79 3.29
C LYS A 390 -8.24 -9.36 1.95
N GLY A 391 -7.42 -9.16 0.93
CA GLY A 391 -7.66 -9.51 -0.46
C GLY A 391 -8.26 -8.35 -1.25
N GLY A 392 -7.86 -8.25 -2.54
CA GLY A 392 -8.36 -7.25 -3.47
C GLY A 392 -7.91 -5.82 -3.18
N ALA A 393 -8.79 -4.87 -3.47
CA ALA A 393 -8.53 -3.44 -3.33
C ALA A 393 -9.73 -2.69 -2.78
N GLN A 394 -9.53 -1.46 -2.30
CA GLN A 394 -10.57 -0.54 -1.88
C GLN A 394 -10.38 0.83 -2.54
N LYS A 395 -11.48 1.55 -2.75
CA LYS A 395 -11.52 2.93 -3.20
C LYS A 395 -12.10 3.82 -2.10
N PHE A 396 -11.51 4.98 -1.95
CA PHE A 396 -11.97 6.03 -1.04
C PHE A 396 -12.12 7.31 -1.84
N ARG A 397 -13.20 8.04 -1.64
CA ARG A 397 -13.38 9.37 -2.23
C ARG A 397 -13.24 10.46 -1.17
N PRO A 398 -12.71 11.63 -1.52
CA PRO A 398 -12.69 12.76 -0.60
C PRO A 398 -14.10 13.10 -0.12
N ARG A 399 -14.24 13.37 1.19
CA ARG A 399 -15.51 13.88 1.73
C ARG A 399 -15.80 15.27 1.16
N PRO A 400 -17.06 15.63 0.93
CA PRO A 400 -17.41 16.98 0.51
C PRO A 400 -16.84 18.04 1.46
N GLY A 401 -16.02 18.95 0.94
CA GLY A 401 -15.38 20.00 1.74
C GLY A 401 -14.20 19.54 2.58
N ALA A 402 -13.64 18.36 2.31
CA ALA A 402 -12.45 17.88 2.99
C ALA A 402 -11.28 18.87 2.85
N ASN A 403 -10.55 19.09 3.93
CA ASN A 403 -9.32 19.85 3.90
C ASN A 403 -8.25 19.05 3.13
N SER A 404 -7.68 19.67 2.09
CA SER A 404 -6.66 19.08 1.25
C SER A 404 -5.41 18.61 2.00
N ASP A 405 -5.10 19.22 3.14
CA ASP A 405 -3.94 18.84 3.96
C ASP A 405 -4.07 17.43 4.58
N PHE A 406 -5.30 16.92 4.66
CA PHE A 406 -5.61 15.57 5.18
C PHE A 406 -5.88 14.55 4.08
N LEU A 407 -5.82 14.97 2.83
CA LEU A 407 -5.93 14.06 1.67
C LEU A 407 -4.54 13.59 1.26
N VAL A 408 -4.43 12.32 0.91
CA VAL A 408 -3.20 11.77 0.30
C VAL A 408 -2.98 12.50 -1.02
N GLY A 409 -1.83 13.14 -1.14
CA GLY A 409 -1.50 13.90 -2.33
C GLY A 409 -1.12 12.97 -3.48
N ARG A 410 -1.43 13.40 -4.68
CA ARG A 410 -1.09 12.67 -5.89
C ARG A 410 0.39 12.87 -6.22
N PRO A 411 1.14 11.80 -6.54
CA PRO A 411 2.48 11.92 -7.10
C PRO A 411 2.47 12.67 -8.44
N VAL A 412 3.65 13.09 -8.89
CA VAL A 412 3.78 13.79 -10.19
C VAL A 412 3.55 12.82 -11.34
N TYR A 413 2.63 13.18 -12.24
CA TYR A 413 2.34 12.47 -13.48
C TYR A 413 2.35 13.47 -14.65
N SER A 414 3.51 13.91 -15.05
CA SER A 414 3.64 15.09 -15.92
C SER A 414 3.56 14.81 -17.43
N ALA A 415 3.76 13.57 -17.86
CA ALA A 415 3.86 13.26 -19.30
C ALA A 415 2.50 13.03 -19.98
N TRP A 416 1.43 12.88 -19.23
CA TRP A 416 0.10 12.53 -19.76
C TRP A 416 -1.04 13.31 -19.12
N GLU A 417 -0.74 14.49 -18.63
CA GLU A 417 -1.70 15.54 -18.24
C GLU A 417 -1.97 16.51 -19.36
#